data_7a2eb7c6740b13d375ca2a4c39b9bf7a
#
_entry.id   7a2eb7c6740b13d375ca2a4c39b9bf7a
#
_cell.length_a   1.000
_cell.length_b   1.000
_cell.length_c   1.000
_cell.angle_alpha   90.00
_cell.angle_beta   90.00
_cell.angle_gamma   90.00
#
_symmetry.space_group_name_H-M   'P 1'
#
loop_
_entity.id
_entity.type
_entity.pdbx_description
1 polymer ?
#
loop_
_entity_poly.entity_id
_entity_poly.type
_entity_poly.pdbx_seq_one_letter_code
_entity_poly.pdbx_strand_id
1 'polypeptide(L)'
;MRHLKGVPKTHVYRIIRSGEVRVNKSRASADARVAKGDTVRLPPVRVSERVAEKAEAMAQGMARGAPKRDFPILFEDEHVLVIDKPAGVAVHGGSGVSFGVIEQLRMARPEAKFLELVHRLDRDTSGILLIAKKRSALTRLQSQFRERETGKTYLALVAGHWPANKRVLDKPLFKYLLPGKDGSAAEGERRVKVVSRDDPEGMPSVTLVKVRASQSTAFSLLEVTIKTGRTHQIRVHLASEGYPIAGDDKYGDFGLNKKLLQSGPRPGLKRMFLHAWRLQFNHPASGERLELLAPLPTELEAFSDHAAPSSS
;
A
#
# COMPACT_ATOMS: atom_id res chain seq x y z
N MET A 1 -5.04 -19.18 23.43
CA MET A 1 -4.74 -18.88 22.01
C MET A 1 -4.76 -20.13 21.12
N ARG A 2 -4.30 -21.30 21.56
CA ARG A 2 -4.37 -22.53 20.73
C ARG A 2 -5.79 -22.94 20.37
N HIS A 3 -6.79 -22.73 21.24
CA HIS A 3 -8.20 -23.08 21.05
C HIS A 3 -9.05 -21.97 20.39
N LEU A 4 -8.49 -20.78 20.16
CA LEU A 4 -9.17 -19.63 19.54
C LEU A 4 -8.48 -19.23 18.23
N LYS A 5 -8.17 -20.23 17.39
CA LYS A 5 -7.60 -19.98 16.06
C LYS A 5 -8.59 -19.15 15.23
N GLY A 6 -8.10 -18.07 14.62
CA GLY A 6 -8.90 -17.16 13.80
C GLY A 6 -9.59 -16.01 14.56
N VAL A 7 -9.53 -16.00 15.89
CA VAL A 7 -10.07 -14.87 16.68
C VAL A 7 -8.99 -13.80 16.87
N PRO A 8 -9.26 -12.51 16.52
CA PRO A 8 -8.31 -11.42 16.72
C PRO A 8 -7.91 -11.28 18.18
N LYS A 9 -6.62 -11.03 18.46
CA LYS A 9 -6.11 -10.85 19.83
C LYS A 9 -6.87 -9.78 20.59
N THR A 10 -7.20 -8.68 19.95
CA THR A 10 -7.98 -7.58 20.52
C THR A 10 -9.35 -8.04 21.03
N HIS A 11 -10.00 -8.94 20.30
CA HIS A 11 -11.27 -9.53 20.73
C HIS A 11 -11.07 -10.45 21.93
N VAL A 12 -10.01 -11.28 21.94
CA VAL A 12 -9.68 -12.13 23.10
C VAL A 12 -9.44 -11.29 24.34
N TYR A 13 -8.66 -10.22 24.26
CA TYR A 13 -8.45 -9.31 25.38
C TYR A 13 -9.73 -8.57 25.80
N ARG A 14 -10.64 -8.28 24.87
CA ARG A 14 -11.92 -7.66 25.17
C ARG A 14 -12.79 -8.60 26.02
N ILE A 15 -12.99 -9.85 25.60
CA ILE A 15 -13.81 -10.83 26.33
C ILE A 15 -13.22 -11.21 27.70
N ILE A 16 -11.89 -11.13 27.86
CA ILE A 16 -11.24 -11.28 29.18
C ILE A 16 -11.59 -10.07 30.07
N ARG A 17 -11.42 -8.85 29.55
CA ARG A 17 -11.70 -7.61 30.30
C ARG A 17 -13.17 -7.44 30.65
N SER A 18 -14.10 -7.87 29.78
CA SER A 18 -15.52 -7.87 30.08
C SER A 18 -15.94 -8.94 31.11
N GLY A 19 -15.03 -9.90 31.46
CA GLY A 19 -15.30 -10.98 32.40
C GLY A 19 -16.11 -12.13 31.81
N GLU A 20 -16.21 -12.19 30.48
CA GLU A 20 -16.84 -13.30 29.78
C GLU A 20 -16.03 -14.59 29.85
N VAL A 21 -14.69 -14.47 29.98
CA VAL A 21 -13.78 -15.58 30.25
C VAL A 21 -13.71 -15.84 31.74
N ARG A 22 -13.91 -17.09 32.15
CA ARG A 22 -13.85 -17.50 33.57
C ARG A 22 -12.92 -18.68 33.75
N VAL A 23 -12.16 -18.67 34.85
CA VAL A 23 -11.33 -19.80 35.32
C VAL A 23 -11.91 -20.25 36.63
N ASN A 24 -12.28 -21.52 36.74
CA ASN A 24 -12.93 -22.13 37.92
C ASN A 24 -14.12 -21.27 38.43
N LYS A 25 -14.97 -20.81 37.52
CA LYS A 25 -16.14 -19.94 37.75
C LYS A 25 -15.80 -18.48 38.13
N SER A 26 -14.54 -18.14 38.41
CA SER A 26 -14.08 -16.79 38.76
C SER A 26 -13.70 -16.01 37.51
N ARG A 27 -13.74 -14.67 37.60
CA ARG A 27 -13.36 -13.77 36.49
C ARG A 27 -11.84 -13.90 36.23
N ALA A 28 -11.46 -14.11 34.96
CA ALA A 28 -10.06 -14.18 34.57
C ALA A 28 -9.48 -12.79 34.29
N SER A 29 -8.22 -12.55 34.66
CA SER A 29 -7.42 -11.41 34.19
C SER A 29 -6.53 -11.80 33.01
N ALA A 30 -6.03 -10.81 32.27
CA ALA A 30 -5.23 -11.07 31.06
C ALA A 30 -3.86 -11.70 31.34
N ASP A 31 -3.37 -11.54 32.56
CA ASP A 31 -2.11 -12.01 33.11
C ASP A 31 -2.26 -13.26 33.98
N ALA A 32 -3.51 -13.73 34.21
CA ALA A 32 -3.78 -14.93 34.98
C ALA A 32 -3.10 -16.15 34.35
N ARG A 33 -2.38 -16.92 35.18
CA ARG A 33 -1.82 -18.21 34.79
C ARG A 33 -2.78 -19.33 35.20
N VAL A 34 -3.01 -20.25 34.27
CA VAL A 34 -3.83 -21.44 34.54
C VAL A 34 -2.94 -22.61 34.88
N ALA A 35 -3.39 -23.43 35.83
CA ALA A 35 -2.73 -24.66 36.26
C ALA A 35 -3.39 -25.89 35.61
N LYS A 36 -2.71 -27.04 35.67
CA LYS A 36 -3.27 -28.32 35.26
C LYS A 36 -4.46 -28.67 36.18
N GLY A 37 -5.63 -28.89 35.57
CA GLY A 37 -6.89 -29.14 36.30
C GLY A 37 -7.86 -27.96 36.31
N ASP A 38 -7.42 -26.76 35.96
CA ASP A 38 -8.30 -25.59 35.85
C ASP A 38 -9.30 -25.74 34.73
N THR A 39 -10.57 -25.40 35.00
CA THR A 39 -11.65 -25.32 34.00
C THR A 39 -11.73 -23.89 33.48
N VAL A 40 -11.42 -23.71 32.18
CA VAL A 40 -11.52 -22.42 31.51
C VAL A 40 -12.81 -22.38 30.67
N ARG A 41 -13.77 -21.52 31.07
CA ARG A 41 -14.97 -21.25 30.32
C ARG A 41 -14.73 -20.10 29.35
N LEU A 42 -14.90 -20.37 28.05
CA LEU A 42 -14.89 -19.38 26.98
C LEU A 42 -16.32 -19.07 26.56
N PRO A 43 -16.68 -17.80 26.28
CA PRO A 43 -17.96 -17.48 25.64
C PRO A 43 -17.97 -18.05 24.22
N PRO A 44 -19.16 -18.24 23.60
CA PRO A 44 -19.26 -18.60 22.21
C PRO A 44 -18.67 -17.45 21.36
N VAL A 45 -17.44 -17.67 20.86
CA VAL A 45 -16.73 -16.70 20.03
C VAL A 45 -17.03 -17.06 18.57
N ARG A 46 -17.80 -16.22 17.88
CA ARG A 46 -17.92 -16.33 16.43
C ARG A 46 -16.57 -15.93 15.81
N VAL A 47 -15.97 -16.84 15.06
CA VAL A 47 -14.92 -16.47 14.11
C VAL A 47 -15.57 -15.50 13.14
N SER A 48 -14.95 -14.33 12.92
CA SER A 48 -15.57 -13.37 12.00
C SER A 48 -15.73 -14.05 10.64
N GLU A 49 -16.90 -13.99 10.07
CA GLU A 49 -17.22 -14.54 8.74
C GLU A 49 -16.14 -14.15 7.72
N ARG A 50 -15.63 -12.92 7.81
CA ARG A 50 -14.50 -12.43 7.02
C ARG A 50 -13.21 -13.26 7.16
N VAL A 51 -12.93 -13.84 8.32
CA VAL A 51 -11.72 -14.68 8.53
C VAL A 51 -11.96 -16.07 7.97
N ALA A 52 -13.17 -16.61 8.14
CA ALA A 52 -13.59 -17.86 7.55
C ALA A 52 -13.64 -17.75 6.01
N GLU A 53 -14.29 -16.71 5.46
CA GLU A 53 -14.33 -16.41 4.03
C GLU A 53 -12.92 -16.23 3.44
N LYS A 54 -12.01 -15.55 4.16
CA LYS A 54 -10.63 -15.38 3.70
C LYS A 54 -9.85 -16.69 3.71
N ALA A 55 -10.10 -17.56 4.69
CA ALA A 55 -9.48 -18.89 4.76
C ALA A 55 -10.03 -19.81 3.67
N GLU A 56 -11.35 -19.78 3.43
CA GLU A 56 -12.00 -20.51 2.35
C GLU A 56 -11.59 -20.01 0.97
N ALA A 57 -11.56 -18.69 0.76
CA ALA A 57 -11.08 -18.09 -0.49
C ALA A 57 -9.62 -18.47 -0.77
N MET A 58 -8.78 -18.54 0.26
CA MET A 58 -7.39 -18.96 0.15
C MET A 58 -7.28 -20.46 -0.19
N ALA A 59 -8.10 -21.31 0.45
CA ALA A 59 -8.18 -22.74 0.15
C ALA A 59 -8.74 -23.01 -1.27
N GLN A 60 -9.80 -22.30 -1.67
CA GLN A 60 -10.37 -22.38 -3.01
C GLN A 60 -9.42 -21.85 -4.09
N GLY A 61 -8.64 -20.80 -3.78
CA GLY A 61 -7.60 -20.27 -4.67
C GLY A 61 -6.46 -21.26 -4.89
N MET A 62 -6.03 -21.96 -3.84
CA MET A 62 -5.07 -23.06 -3.95
C MET A 62 -5.64 -24.22 -4.80
N ALA A 63 -6.92 -24.56 -4.61
CA ALA A 63 -7.58 -25.62 -5.38
C ALA A 63 -7.82 -25.23 -6.86
N ARG A 64 -8.04 -23.97 -7.16
CA ARG A 64 -8.28 -23.45 -8.52
C ARG A 64 -7.02 -23.03 -9.27
N GLY A 65 -5.82 -23.32 -8.74
CA GLY A 65 -4.56 -22.96 -9.38
C GLY A 65 -4.38 -21.44 -9.49
N ALA A 66 -4.66 -20.70 -8.40
CA ALA A 66 -4.35 -19.27 -8.36
C ALA A 66 -2.93 -19.01 -8.88
N PRO A 67 -2.71 -18.01 -9.74
CA PRO A 67 -1.44 -17.82 -10.39
C PRO A 67 -0.33 -17.66 -9.34
N LYS A 68 0.57 -18.63 -9.27
CA LYS A 68 1.85 -18.49 -8.61
C LYS A 68 2.60 -17.43 -9.40
N ARG A 69 2.51 -16.19 -8.96
CA ARG A 69 3.23 -15.12 -9.62
C ARG A 69 4.49 -14.84 -8.84
N ASP A 70 5.63 -15.08 -9.44
CA ASP A 70 6.88 -14.54 -8.96
C ASP A 70 6.93 -13.05 -9.32
N PHE A 71 7.36 -12.26 -8.34
CA PHE A 71 7.60 -10.83 -8.54
C PHE A 71 9.11 -10.64 -8.69
N PRO A 72 9.58 -9.71 -9.56
CA PRO A 72 10.99 -9.40 -9.66
C PRO A 72 11.55 -9.00 -8.29
N ILE A 73 12.63 -9.66 -7.88
CA ILE A 73 13.28 -9.44 -6.59
C ILE A 73 14.36 -8.39 -6.78
N LEU A 74 14.30 -7.32 -6.01
CA LEU A 74 15.30 -6.26 -5.97
C LEU A 74 16.37 -6.53 -4.91
N PHE A 75 15.97 -7.14 -3.79
CA PHE A 75 16.85 -7.54 -2.71
C PHE A 75 16.19 -8.64 -1.86
N GLU A 76 16.94 -9.59 -1.42
CA GLU A 76 16.46 -10.62 -0.49
C GLU A 76 17.57 -11.12 0.42
N ASP A 77 17.26 -11.27 1.72
CA ASP A 77 18.09 -11.96 2.70
C ASP A 77 17.22 -12.77 3.68
N GLU A 78 17.77 -13.10 4.86
CA GLU A 78 17.02 -13.81 5.91
C GLU A 78 15.94 -12.97 6.60
N HIS A 79 16.00 -11.64 6.52
CA HIS A 79 15.18 -10.71 7.30
C HIS A 79 14.14 -10.01 6.44
N VAL A 80 14.49 -9.69 5.21
CA VAL A 80 13.67 -8.89 4.30
C VAL A 80 13.62 -9.49 2.90
N LEU A 81 12.54 -9.21 2.22
CA LEU A 81 12.34 -9.43 0.79
C LEU A 81 11.83 -8.11 0.20
N VAL A 82 12.50 -7.62 -0.83
CA VAL A 82 12.10 -6.41 -1.55
C VAL A 82 11.84 -6.78 -3.00
N ILE A 83 10.64 -6.46 -3.46
CA ILE A 83 10.20 -6.77 -4.82
C ILE A 83 9.88 -5.51 -5.60
N ASP A 84 9.96 -5.62 -6.92
CA ASP A 84 9.36 -4.66 -7.84
C ASP A 84 7.90 -5.06 -8.11
N LYS A 85 6.96 -4.38 -7.44
CA LYS A 85 5.54 -4.67 -7.59
C LYS A 85 5.03 -4.14 -8.93
N PRO A 86 4.41 -4.96 -9.78
CA PRO A 86 3.76 -4.46 -10.98
C PRO A 86 2.52 -3.62 -10.64
N ALA A 87 2.12 -2.74 -11.55
CA ALA A 87 0.82 -2.06 -11.46
C ALA A 87 -0.35 -3.04 -11.64
N GLY A 88 -1.52 -2.63 -11.19
CA GLY A 88 -2.76 -3.42 -11.31
C GLY A 88 -2.92 -4.50 -10.23
N VAL A 89 -1.89 -4.77 -9.43
CA VAL A 89 -1.93 -5.78 -8.35
C VAL A 89 -2.01 -5.09 -6.99
N ALA A 90 -3.05 -5.41 -6.21
CA ALA A 90 -3.19 -4.93 -4.84
C ALA A 90 -2.14 -5.58 -3.93
N VAL A 91 -1.69 -4.88 -2.89
CA VAL A 91 -0.69 -5.42 -1.95
C VAL A 91 -1.25 -6.52 -1.05
N HIS A 92 -2.54 -6.47 -0.74
CA HIS A 92 -3.26 -7.49 0.05
C HIS A 92 -4.66 -7.72 -0.54
N GLY A 93 -5.20 -8.89 -0.35
CA GLY A 93 -6.60 -9.21 -0.65
C GLY A 93 -7.56 -8.40 0.23
N GLY A 94 -8.75 -8.15 -0.28
CA GLY A 94 -9.81 -7.36 0.37
C GLY A 94 -11.07 -7.32 -0.47
N SER A 95 -11.95 -6.33 -0.25
CA SER A 95 -13.19 -6.18 -0.99
C SER A 95 -12.97 -6.25 -2.50
N GLY A 96 -13.47 -7.29 -3.16
CA GLY A 96 -13.38 -7.51 -4.61
C GLY A 96 -12.01 -8.01 -5.14
N VAL A 97 -11.02 -8.28 -4.27
CA VAL A 97 -9.71 -8.81 -4.67
C VAL A 97 -9.40 -10.05 -3.83
N SER A 98 -9.42 -11.22 -4.47
CA SER A 98 -9.17 -12.48 -3.78
C SER A 98 -7.72 -12.66 -3.35
N PHE A 99 -6.75 -12.21 -4.15
CA PHE A 99 -5.33 -12.41 -3.91
C PHE A 99 -4.53 -11.14 -4.24
N GLY A 100 -3.92 -10.54 -3.19
CA GLY A 100 -2.91 -9.50 -3.36
C GLY A 100 -1.50 -10.09 -3.44
N VAL A 101 -0.51 -9.20 -3.50
CA VAL A 101 0.91 -9.60 -3.54
C VAL A 101 1.29 -10.52 -2.40
N ILE A 102 0.88 -10.20 -1.17
CA ILE A 102 1.31 -10.99 0.01
C ILE A 102 0.73 -12.40 0.02
N GLU A 103 -0.52 -12.56 -0.43
CA GLU A 103 -1.14 -13.87 -0.56
C GLU A 103 -0.45 -14.70 -1.67
N GLN A 104 -0.13 -14.09 -2.81
CA GLN A 104 0.57 -14.75 -3.91
C GLN A 104 1.99 -15.17 -3.49
N LEU A 105 2.75 -14.29 -2.81
CA LEU A 105 4.07 -14.63 -2.28
C LEU A 105 4.03 -15.79 -1.28
N ARG A 106 3.03 -15.83 -0.39
CA ARG A 106 2.85 -16.94 0.56
C ARG A 106 2.53 -18.27 -0.14
N MET A 107 1.77 -18.23 -1.23
CA MET A 107 1.49 -19.41 -2.05
C MET A 107 2.72 -19.88 -2.85
N ALA A 108 3.54 -18.96 -3.35
CA ALA A 108 4.78 -19.27 -4.07
C ALA A 108 5.89 -19.79 -3.14
N ARG A 109 5.83 -19.46 -1.83
CA ARG A 109 6.85 -19.80 -0.82
C ARG A 109 6.22 -20.50 0.39
N PRO A 110 5.69 -21.73 0.22
CA PRO A 110 4.98 -22.45 1.28
C PRO A 110 5.85 -22.78 2.50
N GLU A 111 7.17 -22.87 2.32
CA GLU A 111 8.17 -23.09 3.37
C GLU A 111 8.44 -21.83 4.21
N ALA A 112 8.07 -20.66 3.74
CA ALA A 112 8.30 -19.41 4.47
C ALA A 112 7.42 -19.31 5.71
N LYS A 113 8.02 -19.43 6.88
CA LYS A 113 7.31 -19.37 8.17
C LYS A 113 6.67 -18.01 8.46
N PHE A 114 7.18 -16.95 7.83
CA PHE A 114 6.73 -15.58 8.06
C PHE A 114 6.97 -14.73 6.81
N LEU A 115 5.91 -14.14 6.27
CA LEU A 115 5.96 -13.10 5.24
C LEU A 115 4.86 -12.09 5.55
N GLU A 116 5.25 -10.83 5.82
CA GLU A 116 4.31 -9.76 6.14
C GLU A 116 4.70 -8.43 5.47
N LEU A 117 3.70 -7.70 5.01
CA LEU A 117 3.89 -6.37 4.43
C LEU A 117 4.39 -5.38 5.49
N VAL A 118 5.46 -4.67 5.20
CA VAL A 118 5.96 -3.58 6.04
C VAL A 118 5.16 -2.30 5.79
N HIS A 119 4.88 -2.03 4.52
CA HIS A 119 4.09 -0.87 4.06
C HIS A 119 3.17 -1.28 2.90
N ARG A 120 2.52 -0.30 2.31
CA ARG A 120 1.61 -0.53 1.19
C ARG A 120 1.86 0.44 0.05
N LEU A 121 1.56 -0.02 -1.16
CA LEU A 121 1.37 0.79 -2.36
C LEU A 121 -0.08 0.68 -2.82
N ASP A 122 -0.55 1.65 -3.59
CA ASP A 122 -1.83 1.56 -4.27
C ASP A 122 -1.79 0.45 -5.34
N ARG A 123 -2.95 -0.08 -5.72
CA ARG A 123 -3.06 -1.14 -6.72
C ARG A 123 -2.31 -0.78 -8.01
N ASP A 124 -2.53 0.42 -8.50
CA ASP A 124 -2.04 0.87 -9.80
C ASP A 124 -0.66 1.56 -9.74
N THR A 125 -0.09 1.72 -8.54
CA THR A 125 1.30 2.13 -8.34
C THR A 125 2.22 0.92 -8.47
N SER A 126 3.25 1.01 -9.32
CA SER A 126 4.33 0.02 -9.42
C SER A 126 5.53 0.39 -8.56
N GLY A 127 6.49 -0.52 -8.43
CA GLY A 127 7.79 -0.27 -7.81
C GLY A 127 7.98 -0.92 -6.45
N ILE A 128 8.92 -0.41 -5.67
CA ILE A 128 9.48 -1.03 -4.48
C ILE A 128 8.42 -1.33 -3.42
N LEU A 129 8.29 -2.61 -3.08
CA LEU A 129 7.48 -3.09 -1.97
C LEU A 129 8.33 -3.93 -1.03
N LEU A 130 8.37 -3.52 0.25
CA LEU A 130 9.18 -4.15 1.29
C LEU A 130 8.34 -5.13 2.11
N ILE A 131 8.81 -6.36 2.22
CA ILE A 131 8.21 -7.47 2.94
C ILE A 131 9.17 -7.94 4.03
N ALA A 132 8.69 -8.16 5.24
CA ALA A 132 9.47 -8.73 6.33
C ALA A 132 9.36 -10.25 6.32
N LYS A 133 10.51 -10.94 6.47
CA LYS A 133 10.61 -12.41 6.58
C LYS A 133 10.70 -12.89 8.04
N LYS A 134 10.81 -11.96 9.00
CA LYS A 134 10.82 -12.22 10.45
C LYS A 134 9.96 -11.19 11.19
N ARG A 135 9.35 -11.58 12.30
CA ARG A 135 8.53 -10.67 13.11
C ARG A 135 9.36 -9.52 13.70
N SER A 136 10.59 -9.78 14.14
CA SER A 136 11.49 -8.74 14.65
C SER A 136 11.82 -7.70 13.56
N ALA A 137 12.06 -8.16 12.33
CA ALA A 137 12.28 -7.30 11.18
C ALA A 137 11.04 -6.44 10.89
N LEU A 138 9.83 -7.03 10.90
CA LEU A 138 8.58 -6.28 10.72
C LEU A 138 8.45 -5.15 11.74
N THR A 139 8.66 -5.45 13.03
CA THR A 139 8.50 -4.46 14.10
C THR A 139 9.49 -3.30 13.94
N ARG A 140 10.78 -3.60 13.67
CA ARG A 140 11.82 -2.58 13.48
C ARG A 140 11.55 -1.71 12.24
N LEU A 141 11.19 -2.33 11.12
CA LEU A 141 10.90 -1.61 9.89
C LEU A 141 9.65 -0.74 10.03
N GLN A 142 8.57 -1.26 10.64
CA GLN A 142 7.38 -0.45 10.89
C GLN A 142 7.64 0.74 11.82
N SER A 143 8.59 0.61 12.77
CA SER A 143 9.05 1.74 13.59
C SER A 143 9.69 2.81 12.73
N GLN A 144 10.65 2.46 11.86
CA GLN A 144 11.29 3.40 10.95
C GLN A 144 10.29 4.13 10.04
N PHE A 145 9.28 3.42 9.52
CA PHE A 145 8.20 4.05 8.73
C PHE A 145 7.37 5.02 9.56
N ARG A 146 7.02 4.68 10.80
CA ARG A 146 6.24 5.52 11.71
C ARG A 146 7.04 6.75 12.15
N GLU A 147 8.33 6.58 12.43
CA GLU A 147 9.26 7.61 12.88
C GLU A 147 9.82 8.46 11.71
N ARG A 148 9.42 8.13 10.48
CA ARG A 148 9.80 8.84 9.25
C ARG A 148 11.30 8.80 8.94
N GLU A 149 11.99 7.77 9.37
CA GLU A 149 13.41 7.53 9.10
C GLU A 149 13.67 6.98 7.70
N THR A 150 12.61 6.53 7.01
CA THR A 150 12.70 5.99 5.65
C THR A 150 12.59 7.09 4.59
N GLY A 151 13.43 7.00 3.55
CA GLY A 151 13.31 7.80 2.33
C GLY A 151 12.43 7.08 1.31
N LYS A 152 11.36 7.73 0.82
CA LYS A 152 10.43 7.18 -0.18
C LYS A 152 10.29 8.15 -1.32
N THR A 153 10.88 7.82 -2.46
CA THR A 153 10.84 8.67 -3.65
C THR A 153 10.17 7.93 -4.79
N TYR A 154 9.28 8.61 -5.47
CA TYR A 154 8.49 8.13 -6.59
C TYR A 154 8.85 8.90 -7.85
N LEU A 155 8.64 8.28 -9.00
CA LEU A 155 8.56 8.97 -10.29
C LEU A 155 7.10 9.13 -10.66
N ALA A 156 6.72 10.36 -11.01
CA ALA A 156 5.38 10.70 -11.46
C ALA A 156 5.45 11.58 -12.71
N LEU A 157 4.73 11.22 -13.75
CA LEU A 157 4.54 12.08 -14.91
C LEU A 157 3.21 12.83 -14.74
N VAL A 158 3.26 14.15 -14.76
CA VAL A 158 2.08 15.01 -14.60
C VAL A 158 1.76 15.76 -15.88
N ALA A 159 0.47 16.04 -16.09
CA ALA A 159 0.01 16.90 -17.17
C ALA A 159 0.48 18.34 -16.91
N GLY A 160 0.98 19.00 -17.95
CA GLY A 160 1.42 20.39 -17.91
C GLY A 160 2.86 20.57 -17.44
N HIS A 161 3.27 21.84 -17.41
CA HIS A 161 4.61 22.24 -17.03
C HIS A 161 4.67 22.62 -15.55
N TRP A 162 5.26 21.75 -14.73
CA TRP A 162 5.38 21.96 -13.28
C TRP A 162 6.28 23.16 -12.95
N PRO A 163 5.85 24.12 -12.12
CA PRO A 163 6.65 25.26 -11.74
C PRO A 163 7.88 24.84 -10.89
N ALA A 164 9.08 25.17 -11.34
CA ALA A 164 10.34 24.75 -10.70
C ALA A 164 10.50 25.27 -9.25
N ASN A 165 9.84 26.37 -8.91
CA ASN A 165 9.82 26.95 -7.57
C ASN A 165 8.86 26.26 -6.61
N LYS A 166 7.89 25.46 -7.10
CA LYS A 166 6.93 24.74 -6.26
C LYS A 166 7.52 23.39 -5.82
N ARG A 167 8.25 23.40 -4.70
CA ARG A 167 9.02 22.26 -4.21
C ARG A 167 8.40 21.53 -3.03
N VAL A 168 7.45 22.13 -2.33
CA VAL A 168 6.83 21.57 -1.11
C VAL A 168 5.32 21.70 -1.19
N LEU A 169 4.65 20.59 -1.00
CA LEU A 169 3.20 20.52 -0.84
C LEU A 169 2.91 20.07 0.59
N ASP A 170 2.51 21.02 1.44
CA ASP A 170 2.15 20.80 2.83
C ASP A 170 0.67 21.11 2.99
N LYS A 171 -0.18 20.12 2.69
CA LYS A 171 -1.65 20.24 2.69
C LYS A 171 -2.26 19.04 3.39
N PRO A 172 -3.12 19.26 4.42
CA PRO A 172 -3.79 18.14 5.08
C PRO A 172 -4.74 17.40 4.15
N LEU A 173 -4.84 16.08 4.35
CA LEU A 173 -5.68 15.19 3.58
C LEU A 173 -6.81 14.62 4.42
N PHE A 174 -8.02 14.65 3.88
CA PHE A 174 -9.20 14.02 4.46
C PHE A 174 -9.70 12.87 3.60
N LYS A 175 -10.03 11.76 4.26
CA LYS A 175 -10.52 10.54 3.61
C LYS A 175 -12.03 10.43 3.78
N TYR A 176 -12.75 10.29 2.70
CA TYR A 176 -14.20 10.16 2.67
C TYR A 176 -14.67 9.00 1.79
N LEU A 177 -15.93 8.64 1.94
CA LEU A 177 -16.60 7.64 1.11
C LEU A 177 -17.52 8.36 0.13
N LEU A 178 -17.38 8.07 -1.15
CA LEU A 178 -18.42 8.38 -2.13
C LEU A 178 -19.49 7.29 -1.98
N PRO A 179 -20.79 7.66 -1.87
CA PRO A 179 -21.87 6.68 -1.89
C PRO A 179 -21.80 5.81 -3.14
N GLY A 180 -22.18 4.54 -3.02
CA GLY A 180 -22.39 3.67 -4.17
C GLY A 180 -23.47 4.23 -5.11
N LYS A 181 -23.58 3.69 -6.31
CA LYS A 181 -24.59 4.10 -7.31
C LYS A 181 -26.02 3.95 -6.80
N ASP A 182 -26.23 3.09 -5.82
CA ASP A 182 -27.49 2.84 -5.12
C ASP A 182 -27.69 3.69 -3.85
N GLY A 183 -26.74 4.63 -3.57
CA GLY A 183 -26.75 5.47 -2.38
C GLY A 183 -26.28 4.72 -1.11
N SER A 184 -25.89 3.46 -1.18
CA SER A 184 -25.44 2.69 -0.03
C SER A 184 -24.00 3.04 0.35
N ALA A 185 -23.73 3.14 1.67
CA ALA A 185 -22.37 3.31 2.19
C ALA A 185 -21.54 2.01 2.09
N ALA A 186 -22.18 0.87 1.86
CA ALA A 186 -21.54 -0.44 1.83
C ALA A 186 -20.67 -0.66 0.57
N GLU A 187 -21.08 -0.08 -0.56
CA GLU A 187 -20.36 -0.14 -1.85
C GLU A 187 -19.61 1.16 -2.19
N GLY A 188 -19.48 2.07 -1.22
CA GLY A 188 -18.87 3.37 -1.40
C GLY A 188 -17.39 3.33 -1.80
N GLU A 189 -17.02 4.15 -2.78
CA GLU A 189 -15.63 4.30 -3.16
C GLU A 189 -14.88 5.21 -2.19
N ARG A 190 -13.75 4.73 -1.67
CA ARG A 190 -12.89 5.55 -0.81
C ARG A 190 -12.12 6.56 -1.63
N ARG A 191 -12.34 7.84 -1.33
CA ARG A 191 -11.65 8.98 -1.93
C ARG A 191 -10.89 9.78 -0.87
N VAL A 192 -10.00 10.64 -1.35
CA VAL A 192 -9.22 11.55 -0.51
C VAL A 192 -9.26 12.93 -1.16
N LYS A 193 -9.32 13.98 -0.35
CA LYS A 193 -9.26 15.38 -0.80
C LYS A 193 -8.32 16.19 0.09
N VAL A 194 -7.79 17.27 -0.44
CA VAL A 194 -7.14 18.30 0.38
C VAL A 194 -8.21 19.05 1.15
N VAL A 195 -7.90 19.38 2.39
CA VAL A 195 -8.75 20.20 3.26
C VAL A 195 -7.95 21.38 3.84
N SER A 196 -8.63 22.31 4.48
CA SER A 196 -8.00 23.42 5.19
C SER A 196 -7.07 22.91 6.30
N ARG A 197 -6.06 23.71 6.66
CA ARG A 197 -5.19 23.39 7.80
C ARG A 197 -5.92 23.34 9.13
N ASP A 198 -7.04 24.05 9.23
CA ASP A 198 -7.89 24.13 10.43
C ASP A 198 -8.94 23.01 10.48
N ASP A 199 -9.01 22.15 9.48
CA ASP A 199 -9.95 21.03 9.46
C ASP A 199 -9.52 19.99 10.51
N PRO A 200 -10.35 19.73 11.55
CA PRO A 200 -10.01 18.83 12.65
C PRO A 200 -9.83 17.37 12.20
N GLU A 201 -10.41 16.98 11.08
CA GLU A 201 -10.26 15.64 10.50
C GLU A 201 -9.14 15.58 9.45
N GLY A 202 -8.50 16.71 9.15
CA GLY A 202 -7.40 16.83 8.21
C GLY A 202 -6.12 16.15 8.72
N MET A 203 -5.63 15.14 8.01
CA MET A 203 -4.40 14.44 8.36
C MET A 203 -3.19 15.17 7.76
N PRO A 204 -2.24 15.68 8.58
CA PRO A 204 -1.02 16.34 8.08
C PRO A 204 -0.29 15.50 7.05
N SER A 205 0.04 16.10 5.93
CA SER A 205 0.65 15.41 4.79
C SER A 205 1.64 16.32 4.07
N VAL A 206 2.88 15.84 3.91
CA VAL A 206 3.97 16.60 3.29
C VAL A 206 4.57 15.80 2.13
N THR A 207 4.59 16.44 0.96
CA THR A 207 5.17 15.91 -0.27
C THR A 207 6.20 16.91 -0.81
N LEU A 208 7.40 16.41 -1.10
CA LEU A 208 8.47 17.21 -1.74
C LEU A 208 8.50 16.85 -3.22
N VAL A 209 8.64 17.88 -4.06
CA VAL A 209 8.63 17.74 -5.53
C VAL A 209 9.89 18.36 -6.10
N LYS A 210 10.53 17.62 -6.99
CA LYS A 210 11.67 18.07 -7.81
C LYS A 210 11.39 17.71 -9.27
N VAL A 211 11.51 18.67 -10.16
CA VAL A 211 11.43 18.39 -11.61
C VAL A 211 12.70 17.63 -12.01
N ARG A 212 12.52 16.45 -12.60
CA ARG A 212 13.60 15.62 -13.14
C ARG A 212 13.89 15.98 -14.60
N ALA A 213 12.82 16.09 -15.38
CA ALA A 213 12.90 16.54 -16.77
C ALA A 213 11.56 17.18 -17.17
N SER A 214 11.63 18.25 -17.96
CA SER A 214 10.49 18.78 -18.68
C SER A 214 10.38 18.02 -19.99
N GLN A 215 9.38 17.17 -20.09
CA GLN A 215 9.14 16.25 -21.21
C GLN A 215 8.34 16.92 -22.36
N SER A 216 8.52 18.18 -22.66
CA SER A 216 7.73 19.04 -23.52
C SER A 216 6.84 20.02 -22.76
N THR A 217 6.12 20.88 -23.47
CA THR A 217 5.10 21.77 -22.86
C THR A 217 3.89 21.03 -22.31
N ALA A 218 3.72 19.74 -22.66
CA ALA A 218 2.55 18.93 -22.27
C ALA A 218 2.72 18.16 -20.95
N PHE A 219 3.95 17.79 -20.55
CA PHE A 219 4.21 16.94 -19.38
C PHE A 219 5.47 17.35 -18.62
N SER A 220 5.49 17.04 -17.34
CA SER A 220 6.68 17.11 -16.48
C SER A 220 6.90 15.79 -15.76
N LEU A 221 8.13 15.25 -15.84
CA LEU A 221 8.57 14.11 -15.03
C LEU A 221 9.11 14.62 -13.69
N LEU A 222 8.50 14.15 -12.62
CA LEU A 222 8.79 14.60 -11.25
C LEU A 222 9.42 13.48 -10.42
N GLU A 223 10.43 13.83 -9.62
CA GLU A 223 10.82 13.08 -8.43
C GLU A 223 9.97 13.59 -7.26
N VAL A 224 9.20 12.69 -6.65
CA VAL A 224 8.27 13.02 -5.58
C VAL A 224 8.65 12.26 -4.33
N THR A 225 9.13 12.95 -3.30
CA THR A 225 9.50 12.35 -2.02
C THR A 225 8.42 12.62 -0.98
N ILE A 226 7.90 11.57 -0.36
CA ILE A 226 6.88 11.70 0.69
C ILE A 226 7.46 11.59 2.08
N LYS A 227 7.17 12.57 2.95
CA LYS A 227 7.51 12.56 4.39
C LYS A 227 6.45 11.84 5.23
N THR A 228 5.24 11.75 4.73
CA THR A 228 4.11 11.02 5.30
C THR A 228 3.62 9.98 4.29
N GLY A 229 2.83 8.99 4.72
CA GLY A 229 2.32 7.93 3.84
C GLY A 229 0.79 7.84 3.88
N ARG A 230 0.08 8.92 3.53
CA ARG A 230 -1.38 8.91 3.49
C ARG A 230 -1.91 8.26 2.21
N THR A 231 -3.10 7.70 2.29
CA THR A 231 -3.77 7.09 1.13
C THR A 231 -3.82 8.10 -0.03
N HIS A 232 -3.41 7.69 -1.22
CA HIS A 232 -3.40 8.47 -2.46
C HIS A 232 -2.67 9.83 -2.36
N GLN A 233 -1.79 10.03 -1.37
CA GLN A 233 -1.19 11.33 -1.03
C GLN A 233 -0.61 12.06 -2.24
N ILE A 234 0.27 11.43 -3.00
CA ILE A 234 0.92 12.04 -4.18
C ILE A 234 -0.14 12.43 -5.21
N ARG A 235 -1.05 11.53 -5.50
CA ARG A 235 -2.11 11.69 -6.51
C ARG A 235 -2.97 12.93 -6.21
N VAL A 236 -3.44 13.04 -4.96
CA VAL A 236 -4.31 14.13 -4.50
C VAL A 236 -3.55 15.44 -4.41
N HIS A 237 -2.31 15.44 -3.89
CA HIS A 237 -1.49 16.64 -3.82
C HIS A 237 -1.22 17.24 -5.21
N LEU A 238 -0.74 16.42 -6.15
CA LEU A 238 -0.43 16.90 -7.51
C LEU A 238 -1.69 17.38 -8.24
N ALA A 239 -2.81 16.64 -8.14
CA ALA A 239 -4.08 17.05 -8.73
C ALA A 239 -4.62 18.35 -8.12
N SER A 240 -4.46 18.58 -6.80
CA SER A 240 -4.90 19.80 -6.12
C SER A 240 -4.13 21.06 -6.56
N GLU A 241 -2.97 20.88 -7.18
CA GLU A 241 -2.17 21.96 -7.76
C GLU A 241 -2.49 22.20 -9.25
N GLY A 242 -3.42 21.45 -9.83
CA GLY A 242 -3.76 21.52 -11.25
C GLY A 242 -2.85 20.69 -12.16
N TYR A 243 -2.01 19.83 -11.59
CA TYR A 243 -1.08 18.96 -12.31
C TYR A 243 -1.36 17.48 -12.01
N PRO A 244 -2.48 16.92 -12.49
CA PRO A 244 -2.82 15.53 -12.22
C PRO A 244 -1.81 14.58 -12.89
N ILE A 245 -1.64 13.39 -12.26
CA ILE A 245 -0.79 12.35 -12.82
C ILE A 245 -1.42 11.80 -14.10
N ALA A 246 -0.62 11.65 -15.16
CA ALA A 246 -1.04 11.05 -16.41
C ALA A 246 -1.51 9.60 -16.19
N GLY A 247 -2.68 9.26 -16.69
CA GLY A 247 -3.29 7.94 -16.55
C GLY A 247 -3.94 7.67 -15.19
N ASP A 248 -4.06 8.67 -14.29
CA ASP A 248 -4.78 8.50 -13.02
C ASP A 248 -6.29 8.45 -13.27
N ASP A 249 -6.90 7.31 -12.92
CA ASP A 249 -8.33 7.02 -13.12
C ASP A 249 -9.26 7.65 -12.05
N LYS A 250 -8.69 8.24 -11.00
CA LYS A 250 -9.46 8.78 -9.87
C LYS A 250 -9.33 10.30 -9.71
N TYR A 251 -8.13 10.82 -9.88
CA TYR A 251 -7.79 12.22 -9.65
C TYR A 251 -7.21 12.88 -10.89
N GLY A 252 -7.15 12.14 -12.02
CA GLY A 252 -6.57 12.57 -13.27
C GLY A 252 -7.50 13.42 -14.13
N ASP A 253 -6.97 13.90 -15.25
CA ASP A 253 -7.75 14.46 -16.34
C ASP A 253 -8.28 13.31 -17.22
N PHE A 254 -9.58 13.03 -17.11
CA PHE A 254 -10.21 11.92 -17.83
C PHE A 254 -10.23 12.12 -19.34
N GLY A 255 -10.33 13.38 -19.81
CA GLY A 255 -10.27 13.72 -21.22
C GLY A 255 -8.89 13.46 -21.80
N LEU A 256 -7.85 13.88 -21.10
CA LEU A 256 -6.46 13.58 -21.44
C LEU A 256 -6.19 12.09 -21.39
N ASN A 257 -6.60 11.40 -20.32
CA ASN A 257 -6.37 9.96 -20.17
C ASN A 257 -6.97 9.15 -21.32
N LYS A 258 -8.17 9.52 -21.80
CA LYS A 258 -8.79 8.90 -22.98
C LYS A 258 -7.94 9.08 -24.24
N LYS A 259 -7.33 10.24 -24.43
CA LYS A 259 -6.42 10.50 -25.56
C LYS A 259 -5.13 9.69 -25.42
N LEU A 260 -4.59 9.57 -24.19
CA LEU A 260 -3.36 8.83 -23.91
C LEU A 260 -3.50 7.31 -24.10
N LEU A 261 -4.73 6.77 -23.98
CA LEU A 261 -4.99 5.35 -24.25
C LEU A 261 -4.84 4.98 -25.73
N GLN A 262 -5.02 5.96 -26.64
CA GLN A 262 -4.97 5.71 -28.08
C GLN A 262 -3.52 5.53 -28.52
N SER A 263 -3.25 4.37 -29.12
CA SER A 263 -1.97 4.11 -29.77
C SER A 263 -1.95 4.83 -31.13
N GLY A 264 -1.03 5.75 -31.28
CA GLY A 264 -0.66 6.40 -32.52
C GLY A 264 0.78 6.03 -32.89
N PRO A 265 1.53 6.95 -33.54
CA PRO A 265 3.00 6.77 -33.71
C PRO A 265 3.76 6.64 -32.40
N ARG A 266 3.12 6.94 -31.28
CA ARG A 266 3.66 6.84 -29.91
C ARG A 266 2.95 5.75 -29.13
N PRO A 267 3.66 5.02 -28.23
CA PRO A 267 3.03 4.04 -27.35
C PRO A 267 1.98 4.72 -26.46
N GLY A 268 0.77 4.15 -26.37
CA GLY A 268 -0.29 4.66 -25.51
C GLY A 268 0.00 4.41 -24.03
N LEU A 269 -0.44 5.31 -23.16
CA LEU A 269 -0.36 5.13 -21.70
C LEU A 269 -1.62 4.43 -21.19
N LYS A 270 -1.49 3.15 -20.80
CA LYS A 270 -2.61 2.30 -20.37
C LYS A 270 -2.79 2.24 -18.84
N ARG A 271 -1.98 2.97 -18.08
CA ARG A 271 -1.98 2.95 -16.62
C ARG A 271 -1.51 4.29 -16.06
N MET A 272 -1.73 4.48 -14.76
CA MET A 272 -1.20 5.62 -14.04
C MET A 272 0.33 5.65 -14.06
N PHE A 273 0.94 6.79 -14.40
CA PHE A 273 2.39 6.99 -14.38
C PHE A 273 2.85 7.38 -12.97
N LEU A 274 2.76 6.42 -12.06
CA LEU A 274 3.30 6.55 -10.70
C LEU A 274 4.07 5.28 -10.34
N HIS A 275 5.35 5.47 -9.98
CA HIS A 275 6.28 4.38 -9.71
C HIS A 275 7.10 4.66 -8.45
N ALA A 276 7.07 3.74 -7.47
CA ALA A 276 7.87 3.79 -6.26
C ALA A 276 9.32 3.43 -6.60
N TRP A 277 10.07 4.44 -7.00
CA TRP A 277 11.38 4.32 -7.65
C TRP A 277 12.52 4.04 -6.69
N ARG A 278 12.56 4.74 -5.52
CA ARG A 278 13.67 4.66 -4.58
C ARG A 278 13.17 4.52 -3.16
N LEU A 279 13.75 3.58 -2.42
CA LEU A 279 13.49 3.34 -1.01
C LEU A 279 14.80 3.32 -0.23
N GLN A 280 14.87 4.11 0.84
CA GLN A 280 15.98 4.14 1.78
C GLN A 280 15.47 3.74 3.17
N PHE A 281 16.13 2.80 3.82
CA PHE A 281 15.81 2.33 5.17
C PHE A 281 17.05 1.74 5.85
N ASN A 282 17.03 1.60 7.17
CA ASN A 282 18.09 0.90 7.88
C ASN A 282 17.73 -0.60 7.95
N HIS A 283 18.67 -1.45 7.57
CA HIS A 283 18.45 -2.90 7.60
C HIS A 283 18.08 -3.37 9.02
N PRO A 284 17.02 -4.18 9.20
CA PRO A 284 16.47 -4.46 10.52
C PRO A 284 17.36 -5.32 11.42
N ALA A 285 18.38 -6.00 10.88
CA ALA A 285 19.32 -6.78 11.67
C ALA A 285 20.65 -6.05 11.86
N SER A 286 21.30 -5.62 10.77
CA SER A 286 22.62 -4.99 10.83
C SER A 286 22.59 -3.51 11.21
N GLY A 287 21.47 -2.80 10.96
CA GLY A 287 21.38 -1.35 11.09
C GLY A 287 22.00 -0.57 9.92
N GLU A 288 22.60 -1.25 8.94
CA GLU A 288 23.19 -0.64 7.76
C GLU A 288 22.15 0.13 6.93
N ARG A 289 22.52 1.29 6.43
CA ARG A 289 21.66 2.09 5.55
C ARG A 289 21.63 1.50 4.15
N LEU A 290 20.48 1.00 3.74
CA LEU A 290 20.24 0.50 2.40
C LEU A 290 19.52 1.55 1.55
N GLU A 291 19.94 1.66 0.30
CA GLU A 291 19.22 2.37 -0.75
C GLU A 291 18.94 1.42 -1.90
N LEU A 292 17.68 1.22 -2.22
CA LEU A 292 17.24 0.34 -3.30
C LEU A 292 16.51 1.15 -4.37
N LEU A 293 16.76 0.78 -5.62
CA LEU A 293 16.16 1.37 -6.81
C LEU A 293 15.35 0.31 -7.56
N ALA A 294 14.14 0.65 -7.98
CA ALA A 294 13.39 -0.13 -8.96
C ALA A 294 13.54 0.53 -10.33
N PRO A 295 13.89 -0.21 -11.38
CA PRO A 295 13.93 0.35 -12.73
C PRO A 295 12.54 0.84 -13.14
N LEU A 296 12.48 1.91 -13.92
CA LEU A 296 11.21 2.35 -14.47
C LEU A 296 10.68 1.25 -15.41
N PRO A 297 9.41 0.83 -15.28
CA PRO A 297 8.83 -0.16 -16.18
C PRO A 297 8.92 0.27 -17.65
N THR A 298 9.26 -0.67 -18.52
CA THR A 298 9.55 -0.39 -19.95
C THR A 298 8.44 0.39 -20.65
N GLU A 299 7.16 0.12 -20.32
CA GLU A 299 6.02 0.85 -20.87
C GLU A 299 5.95 2.32 -20.42
N LEU A 300 6.43 2.62 -19.21
CA LEU A 300 6.51 4.00 -18.71
C LEU A 300 7.74 4.72 -19.25
N GLU A 301 8.86 4.02 -19.37
CA GLU A 301 10.09 4.54 -19.97
C GLU A 301 9.85 4.91 -21.44
N ALA A 302 9.31 3.98 -22.24
CA ALA A 302 8.97 4.23 -23.63
C ALA A 302 7.99 5.40 -23.81
N PHE A 303 7.00 5.52 -22.91
CA PHE A 303 6.09 6.67 -22.95
C PHE A 303 6.81 7.98 -22.60
N SER A 304 7.66 7.97 -21.58
CA SER A 304 8.46 9.12 -21.13
C SER A 304 9.39 9.62 -22.24
N ASP A 305 10.13 8.74 -22.88
CA ASP A 305 11.10 9.08 -23.93
C ASP A 305 10.43 9.70 -25.17
N HIS A 306 9.23 9.21 -25.54
CA HIS A 306 8.45 9.75 -26.62
C HIS A 306 7.71 11.06 -26.24
N ALA A 307 7.53 11.34 -24.95
CA ALA A 307 7.01 12.62 -24.47
C ALA A 307 8.07 13.73 -24.46
N ALA A 308 9.36 13.38 -24.53
CA ALA A 308 10.45 14.34 -24.67
C ALA A 308 10.38 15.07 -26.03
N PRO A 309 10.73 16.36 -26.09
CA PRO A 309 10.92 17.02 -27.39
C PRO A 309 12.02 16.27 -28.15
N SER A 310 11.75 15.93 -29.40
CA SER A 310 12.78 15.44 -30.32
C SER A 310 13.95 16.43 -30.27
N SER A 311 15.12 15.95 -29.83
CA SER A 311 16.37 16.71 -29.93
C SER A 311 16.61 16.99 -31.43
N SER A 312 16.27 18.20 -31.85
CA SER A 312 16.63 18.77 -33.14
C SER A 312 18.09 19.20 -33.14
#